data_8386fea0d17b0e9b2a21e01233f1eab1
#
_entry.id   8386fea0d17b0e9b2a21e01233f1eab1
#
_cell.length_a   1.000
_cell.length_b   1.000
_cell.length_c   1.000
_cell.angle_alpha   90.00
_cell.angle_beta   90.00
_cell.angle_gamma   90.00
#
_symmetry.space_group_name_H-M   'P 1'
#
loop_
_entity.id
_entity.type
_entity.pdbx_description
1 polymer ?
#
loop_
_entity_poly.entity_id
_entity_poly.type
_entity_poly.pdbx_seq_one_letter_code
_entity_poly.pdbx_strand_id
1 'polypeptide(L)'
;MKKILCIFLALAWTVSAFAQDNKIPQRLEIVTIDDDDDDAVLEMFDMPTDGQSHYYLSVGHLGFGDEIIQVQLDPLFELFLPLGDTLDEAQEALGQMQDLFKQSVGTSIEVTGNLALGYPRDDREPVKVAYKRFLLSRMLEFSVERDGYMRAAHIGRADFNSLITSLKLYRKIHPNEK
;
A
#
# COMPACT_ATOMS: atom_id res chain seq x y z
N MET A 1 -25.44 -2.19 -50.58
CA MET A 1 -24.64 -3.16 -49.78
C MET A 1 -23.26 -2.67 -49.38
N LYS A 2 -22.48 -1.93 -50.21
CA LYS A 2 -21.13 -1.45 -49.83
C LYS A 2 -21.08 -0.47 -48.64
N LYS A 3 -22.12 0.36 -48.44
CA LYS A 3 -22.16 1.34 -47.34
C LYS A 3 -22.39 0.70 -45.93
N ILE A 4 -23.12 -0.42 -45.92
CA ILE A 4 -23.38 -1.16 -44.66
C ILE A 4 -22.12 -1.88 -44.18
N LEU A 5 -21.30 -2.37 -45.09
CA LEU A 5 -20.05 -3.05 -44.79
C LEU A 5 -19.02 -2.11 -44.10
N CYS A 6 -18.97 -0.83 -44.56
CA CYS A 6 -18.09 0.17 -43.93
C CYS A 6 -18.50 0.53 -42.50
N ILE A 7 -19.83 0.52 -42.21
CA ILE A 7 -20.31 0.82 -40.83
C ILE A 7 -19.96 -0.32 -39.88
N PHE A 8 -20.06 -1.57 -40.31
CA PHE A 8 -19.65 -2.71 -39.47
C PHE A 8 -18.14 -2.77 -39.22
N LEU A 9 -17.32 -2.40 -40.20
CA LEU A 9 -15.88 -2.30 -40.05
C LEU A 9 -15.48 -1.16 -39.07
N ALA A 10 -16.14 -0.01 -39.16
CA ALA A 10 -15.90 1.10 -38.23
C ALA A 10 -16.33 0.76 -36.80
N LEU A 11 -17.45 0.06 -36.61
CA LEU A 11 -17.91 -0.42 -35.33
C LEU A 11 -16.95 -1.48 -34.72
N ALA A 12 -16.43 -2.39 -35.55
CA ALA A 12 -15.45 -3.38 -35.10
C ALA A 12 -14.14 -2.73 -34.65
N TRP A 13 -13.71 -1.64 -35.29
CA TRP A 13 -12.51 -0.88 -34.88
C TRP A 13 -12.73 -0.07 -33.59
N THR A 14 -13.92 0.47 -33.40
CA THR A 14 -14.23 1.20 -32.14
C THR A 14 -14.34 0.26 -30.93
N VAL A 15 -14.85 -0.95 -31.13
CA VAL A 15 -14.89 -1.96 -30.04
C VAL A 15 -13.49 -2.45 -29.68
N SER A 16 -12.59 -2.57 -30.66
CA SER A 16 -11.19 -2.96 -30.37
C SER A 16 -10.40 -1.86 -29.67
N ALA A 17 -10.76 -0.58 -29.86
CA ALA A 17 -10.09 0.54 -29.18
C ALA A 17 -10.52 0.70 -27.69
N PHE A 18 -11.63 0.09 -27.29
CA PHE A 18 -12.10 0.08 -25.89
C PHE A 18 -11.72 -1.20 -25.12
N ALA A 19 -11.14 -2.17 -25.77
CA ALA A 19 -10.46 -3.27 -25.10
C ALA A 19 -9.03 -2.83 -24.74
N GLN A 20 -8.87 -1.73 -24.04
CA GLN A 20 -7.71 -1.54 -23.18
C GLN A 20 -7.81 -2.67 -22.16
N ASP A 21 -6.88 -3.61 -22.25
CA ASP A 21 -6.66 -4.67 -21.27
C ASP A 21 -6.45 -3.99 -19.90
N ASN A 22 -7.53 -3.75 -19.18
CA ASN A 22 -7.47 -3.40 -17.77
C ASN A 22 -7.05 -4.67 -17.03
N LYS A 23 -5.79 -5.07 -17.24
CA LYS A 23 -5.20 -6.12 -16.45
C LYS A 23 -5.13 -5.60 -15.03
N ILE A 24 -5.81 -6.29 -14.14
CA ILE A 24 -5.71 -6.04 -12.69
C ILE A 24 -4.29 -6.44 -12.28
N PRO A 25 -3.58 -5.63 -11.49
CA PRO A 25 -2.30 -6.01 -10.93
C PRO A 25 -2.37 -7.36 -10.23
N GLN A 26 -1.36 -8.21 -10.44
CA GLN A 26 -1.28 -9.48 -9.71
C GLN A 26 -0.64 -9.21 -8.37
N ARG A 27 -1.31 -9.62 -7.30
CA ARG A 27 -0.92 -9.44 -5.91
C ARG A 27 -0.29 -10.70 -5.36
N LEU A 28 0.89 -10.58 -4.75
CA LEU A 28 1.54 -11.62 -3.97
C LEU A 28 1.80 -11.12 -2.56
N GLU A 29 1.14 -11.70 -1.59
CA GLU A 29 1.36 -11.41 -0.17
C GLU A 29 2.63 -12.12 0.31
N ILE A 30 3.60 -11.35 0.82
CA ILE A 30 4.87 -11.89 1.33
C ILE A 30 4.78 -12.12 2.82
N VAL A 31 4.23 -11.17 3.55
CA VAL A 31 4.06 -11.22 5.01
C VAL A 31 2.77 -10.52 5.37
N THR A 32 1.92 -11.20 6.12
CA THR A 32 0.70 -10.62 6.69
C THR A 32 0.84 -10.56 8.19
N ILE A 33 0.49 -9.42 8.77
CA ILE A 33 0.27 -9.24 10.19
C ILE A 33 -1.21 -8.94 10.34
N ASP A 34 -1.90 -9.88 10.97
CA ASP A 34 -3.31 -9.79 11.28
C ASP A 34 -3.38 -9.63 12.81
N ASP A 35 -3.62 -8.40 13.26
CA ASP A 35 -3.91 -8.09 14.66
C ASP A 35 -5.34 -7.55 14.73
N ASP A 36 -6.04 -7.76 15.83
CA ASP A 36 -7.48 -7.47 15.99
C ASP A 36 -7.88 -6.03 15.60
N ASP A 37 -6.90 -5.10 15.57
CA ASP A 37 -7.15 -3.68 15.32
C ASP A 37 -6.45 -3.11 14.06
N ASP A 38 -5.36 -3.72 13.57
CA ASP A 38 -4.54 -3.13 12.50
C ASP A 38 -3.94 -4.23 11.58
N ASP A 39 -4.43 -4.32 10.36
CA ASP A 39 -3.86 -5.22 9.35
C ASP A 39 -2.72 -4.53 8.61
N ALA A 40 -1.57 -5.19 8.56
CA ALA A 40 -0.46 -4.76 7.74
C ALA A 40 0.07 -5.90 6.88
N VAL A 41 0.19 -5.68 5.60
CA VAL A 41 0.64 -6.66 4.63
C VAL A 41 1.83 -6.12 3.86
N LEU A 42 2.94 -6.88 3.86
CA LEU A 42 4.02 -6.66 2.91
C LEU A 42 3.72 -7.48 1.66
N GLU A 43 3.67 -6.84 0.53
CA GLU A 43 3.21 -7.47 -0.70
C GLU A 43 3.95 -6.96 -1.93
N MET A 44 3.91 -7.77 -2.98
CA MET A 44 4.40 -7.44 -4.31
C MET A 44 3.23 -7.38 -5.29
N PHE A 45 3.25 -6.37 -6.13
CA PHE A 45 2.32 -6.25 -7.25
C PHE A 45 3.05 -6.30 -8.58
N ASP A 46 2.62 -7.19 -9.47
CA ASP A 46 2.98 -7.14 -10.88
C ASP A 46 2.07 -6.13 -11.58
N MET A 47 2.62 -4.96 -11.85
CA MET A 47 1.87 -3.85 -12.42
C MET A 47 1.77 -4.00 -13.95
N PRO A 48 0.56 -4.05 -14.54
CA PRO A 48 0.41 -4.18 -15.97
C PRO A 48 0.73 -2.90 -16.75
N THR A 49 0.81 -1.76 -16.04
CA THR A 49 1.10 -0.45 -16.64
C THR A 49 2.54 -0.33 -17.14
N ASP A 50 3.49 -0.91 -16.43
CA ASP A 50 4.92 -0.89 -16.78
C ASP A 50 5.54 -2.28 -16.94
N GLY A 51 4.80 -3.33 -16.57
CA GLY A 51 5.25 -4.71 -16.66
C GLY A 51 6.34 -5.07 -15.66
N GLN A 52 6.42 -4.32 -14.54
CA GLN A 52 7.38 -4.54 -13.47
C GLN A 52 6.67 -4.95 -12.17
N SER A 53 7.44 -5.57 -11.30
CA SER A 53 7.01 -5.90 -9.94
C SER A 53 7.44 -4.80 -8.99
N HIS A 54 6.55 -4.38 -8.11
CA HIS A 54 6.80 -3.36 -7.11
C HIS A 54 6.39 -3.86 -5.73
N TYR A 55 7.17 -3.50 -4.71
CA TYR A 55 6.92 -3.87 -3.32
C TYR A 55 6.17 -2.74 -2.61
N TYR A 56 5.18 -3.11 -1.82
CA TYR A 56 4.36 -2.20 -1.04
C TYR A 56 4.21 -2.69 0.40
N LEU A 57 4.12 -1.74 1.32
CA LEU A 57 3.48 -1.97 2.62
C LEU A 57 2.04 -1.51 2.48
N SER A 58 1.11 -2.44 2.56
CA SER A 58 -0.32 -2.17 2.63
C SER A 58 -0.73 -2.10 4.10
N VAL A 59 -1.42 -1.03 4.44
CA VAL A 59 -1.96 -0.84 5.79
C VAL A 59 -3.46 -0.68 5.67
N GLY A 60 -4.18 -1.64 6.21
CA GLY A 60 -5.63 -1.68 6.21
C GLY A 60 -6.26 -0.90 7.38
N HIS A 61 -7.59 -0.90 7.43
CA HIS A 61 -8.40 -0.39 8.53
C HIS A 61 -8.08 1.06 8.96
N LEU A 62 -7.89 1.96 7.97
CA LEU A 62 -7.69 3.38 8.24
C LEU A 62 -8.90 3.96 8.96
N GLY A 63 -8.78 4.16 10.25
CA GLY A 63 -9.77 4.87 11.07
C GLY A 63 -9.75 6.37 10.81
N PHE A 64 -10.84 7.06 11.13
CA PHE A 64 -10.81 8.50 11.30
C PHE A 64 -10.04 8.82 12.58
N GLY A 65 -9.00 9.68 12.49
CA GLY A 65 -8.19 10.07 13.65
C GLY A 65 -9.09 10.65 14.76
N ASP A 66 -8.63 10.62 15.99
CA ASP A 66 -9.13 11.09 17.28
C ASP A 66 -10.65 11.26 17.52
N GLU A 67 -11.51 11.25 16.52
CA GLU A 67 -12.95 11.31 16.68
C GLU A 67 -13.55 9.91 16.56
N ILE A 68 -14.03 9.42 17.69
CA ILE A 68 -14.83 8.19 17.82
C ILE A 68 -16.20 8.40 17.13
N ILE A 69 -16.20 8.67 15.87
CA ILE A 69 -17.37 8.55 15.03
C ILE A 69 -17.14 7.35 14.13
N GLN A 70 -17.59 6.21 14.61
CA GLN A 70 -17.74 4.99 13.80
C GLN A 70 -18.72 5.26 12.65
N VAL A 71 -18.28 5.97 11.65
CA VAL A 71 -18.93 5.88 10.35
C VAL A 71 -18.29 4.71 9.63
N GLN A 72 -18.86 3.55 9.81
CA GLN A 72 -18.57 2.28 9.14
C GLN A 72 -18.74 2.33 7.60
N LEU A 73 -18.30 3.37 6.93
CA LEU A 73 -18.54 3.53 5.50
C LEU A 73 -17.29 3.43 4.63
N ASP A 74 -16.09 3.23 5.23
CA ASP A 74 -14.87 3.10 4.45
C ASP A 74 -13.99 1.89 4.87
N PRO A 75 -14.53 0.68 5.07
CA PRO A 75 -13.71 -0.47 5.47
C PRO A 75 -12.88 -1.06 4.33
N LEU A 76 -12.91 -0.46 3.14
CA LEU A 76 -12.33 -1.06 1.93
C LEU A 76 -11.09 -0.32 1.41
N PHE A 77 -10.75 0.85 1.96
CA PHE A 77 -9.54 1.55 1.54
C PHE A 77 -8.32 1.04 2.29
N GLU A 78 -7.30 0.69 1.54
CA GLU A 78 -5.98 0.34 2.01
C GLU A 78 -5.01 1.47 1.68
N LEU A 79 -4.07 1.74 2.55
CA LEU A 79 -2.99 2.67 2.29
C LEU A 79 -1.79 1.88 1.78
N PHE A 80 -1.46 2.06 0.50
CA PHE A 80 -0.30 1.44 -0.13
C PHE A 80 0.89 2.39 -0.07
N LEU A 81 1.97 1.96 0.58
CA LEU A 81 3.24 2.67 0.67
C LEU A 81 4.26 1.99 -0.24
N PRO A 82 4.69 2.61 -1.34
CA PRO A 82 5.70 2.00 -2.20
C PRO A 82 7.03 1.89 -1.46
N LEU A 83 7.60 0.70 -1.48
CA LEU A 83 8.86 0.38 -0.83
C LEU A 83 10.03 0.25 -1.82
N GLY A 84 9.74 0.18 -3.13
CA GLY A 84 10.72 0.05 -4.19
C GLY A 84 10.42 -1.13 -5.13
N ASP A 85 11.35 -1.39 -6.03
CA ASP A 85 11.23 -2.39 -7.10
C ASP A 85 12.02 -3.67 -6.75
N THR A 86 12.72 -3.66 -5.63
CA THR A 86 13.55 -4.76 -5.16
C THR A 86 13.37 -5.02 -3.67
N LEU A 87 13.65 -6.24 -3.25
CA LEU A 87 13.63 -6.62 -1.82
C LEU A 87 14.63 -5.81 -0.97
N ASP A 88 15.74 -5.38 -1.59
CA ASP A 88 16.73 -4.53 -0.91
C ASP A 88 16.19 -3.15 -0.61
N GLU A 89 15.54 -2.52 -1.60
CA GLU A 89 14.87 -1.23 -1.43
C GLU A 89 13.74 -1.31 -0.43
N ALA A 90 12.93 -2.36 -0.49
CA ALA A 90 11.85 -2.60 0.47
C ALA A 90 12.39 -2.74 1.91
N GLN A 91 13.48 -3.48 2.09
CA GLN A 91 14.12 -3.62 3.40
C GLN A 91 14.71 -2.30 3.90
N GLU A 92 15.29 -1.49 3.01
CA GLU A 92 15.84 -0.16 3.36
C GLU A 92 14.70 0.79 3.78
N ALA A 93 13.61 0.87 2.99
CA ALA A 93 12.46 1.71 3.28
C ALA A 93 11.82 1.35 4.64
N LEU A 94 11.60 0.06 4.91
CA LEU A 94 11.11 -0.39 6.21
C LEU A 94 12.10 -0.10 7.34
N GLY A 95 13.42 -0.20 7.06
CA GLY A 95 14.48 0.15 8.02
C GLY A 95 14.45 1.62 8.43
N GLN A 96 14.21 2.53 7.48
CA GLN A 96 14.06 3.96 7.75
C GLN A 96 12.84 4.25 8.65
N MET A 97 11.72 3.59 8.41
CA MET A 97 10.54 3.69 9.28
C MET A 97 10.82 3.10 10.67
N GLN A 98 11.50 1.95 10.75
CA GLN A 98 11.87 1.32 12.03
C GLN A 98 12.76 2.24 12.89
N ASP A 99 13.61 3.02 12.26
CA ASP A 99 14.52 3.94 12.96
C ASP A 99 13.79 5.04 13.72
N LEU A 100 12.54 5.34 13.37
CA LEU A 100 11.69 6.25 14.15
C LEU A 100 11.49 5.77 15.60
N PHE A 101 11.44 4.47 15.84
CA PHE A 101 11.33 3.94 17.21
C PHE A 101 12.55 4.24 18.12
N LYS A 102 13.66 4.68 17.51
CA LYS A 102 14.88 5.09 18.24
C LYS A 102 14.89 6.60 18.53
N GLN A 103 13.95 7.34 17.93
CA GLN A 103 13.84 8.80 18.05
C GLN A 103 12.93 9.20 19.22
N SER A 104 12.76 10.49 19.42
CA SER A 104 11.79 11.03 20.37
C SER A 104 10.36 10.78 19.89
N VAL A 105 9.44 10.53 20.82
CA VAL A 105 8.01 10.43 20.52
C VAL A 105 7.55 11.72 19.83
N GLY A 106 6.78 11.56 18.77
CA GLY A 106 6.32 12.65 17.91
C GLY A 106 7.23 12.94 16.72
N THR A 107 8.43 12.34 16.63
CA THR A 107 9.25 12.43 15.43
C THR A 107 8.52 11.74 14.27
N SER A 108 8.57 12.36 13.11
CA SER A 108 7.91 11.86 11.90
C SER A 108 8.77 12.06 10.66
N ILE A 109 8.51 11.23 9.67
CA ILE A 109 8.97 11.39 8.29
C ILE A 109 7.76 11.53 7.38
N GLU A 110 7.96 12.09 6.20
CA GLU A 110 6.97 12.11 5.13
C GLU A 110 7.43 11.14 4.05
N VAL A 111 6.51 10.28 3.64
CA VAL A 111 6.68 9.34 2.53
C VAL A 111 5.56 9.55 1.53
N THR A 112 5.66 8.95 0.37
CA THR A 112 4.54 8.95 -0.59
C THR A 112 3.73 7.66 -0.41
N GLY A 113 2.42 7.77 -0.59
CA GLY A 113 1.51 6.63 -0.54
C GLY A 113 0.36 6.78 -1.51
N ASN A 114 -0.51 5.81 -1.51
CA ASN A 114 -1.73 5.82 -2.30
C ASN A 114 -2.86 5.16 -1.51
N LEU A 115 -3.94 5.91 -1.29
CA LEU A 115 -5.14 5.39 -0.65
C LEU A 115 -6.08 4.86 -1.73
N ALA A 116 -6.23 3.54 -1.83
CA ALA A 116 -6.96 2.91 -2.91
C ALA A 116 -7.72 1.66 -2.45
N LEU A 117 -8.55 1.12 -3.34
CA LEU A 117 -9.30 -0.12 -3.16
C LEU A 117 -8.57 -1.26 -3.85
N GLY A 118 -8.10 -2.24 -3.08
CA GLY A 118 -7.66 -3.54 -3.55
C GLY A 118 -6.30 -3.59 -4.26
N TYR A 119 -5.81 -2.49 -4.83
CA TYR A 119 -4.49 -2.40 -5.45
C TYR A 119 -4.00 -0.96 -5.57
N PRO A 120 -2.68 -0.72 -5.55
CA PRO A 120 -2.11 0.61 -5.66
C PRO A 120 -2.41 1.26 -7.02
N ARG A 121 -2.49 2.59 -7.04
CA ARG A 121 -2.70 3.41 -8.23
C ARG A 121 -1.53 4.36 -8.43
N ASP A 122 -1.50 5.04 -9.59
CA ASP A 122 -0.42 5.97 -9.94
C ASP A 122 -0.52 7.30 -9.18
N ASP A 123 -1.72 7.69 -8.71
CA ASP A 123 -1.92 8.90 -7.90
C ASP A 123 -1.28 8.71 -6.53
N ARG A 124 -0.31 9.59 -6.22
CA ARG A 124 0.45 9.55 -4.97
C ARG A 124 0.15 10.78 -4.14
N GLU A 125 0.00 10.55 -2.85
CA GLU A 125 -0.26 11.59 -1.86
C GLU A 125 0.77 11.51 -0.72
N PRO A 126 1.04 12.62 -0.03
CA PRO A 126 1.94 12.62 1.12
C PRO A 126 1.32 11.84 2.28
N VAL A 127 2.11 10.95 2.84
CA VAL A 127 1.77 10.17 4.03
C VAL A 127 2.76 10.49 5.12
N LYS A 128 2.25 10.90 6.26
CA LYS A 128 3.07 11.13 7.44
C LYS A 128 3.18 9.85 8.24
N VAL A 129 4.41 9.40 8.47
CA VAL A 129 4.72 8.27 9.38
C VAL A 129 5.32 8.84 10.64
N ALA A 130 4.63 8.71 11.77
CA ALA A 130 5.01 9.30 13.04
C ALA A 130 5.20 8.25 14.13
N TYR A 131 6.25 8.39 14.93
CA TYR A 131 6.41 7.58 16.13
C TYR A 131 5.47 8.10 17.24
N LYS A 132 4.56 7.27 17.64
CA LYS A 132 3.58 7.54 18.71
C LYS A 132 3.77 6.60 19.89
N ARG A 133 3.29 7.05 21.03
CA ARG A 133 3.19 6.25 22.24
C ARG A 133 1.81 6.42 22.84
N PHE A 134 1.10 5.33 22.97
CA PHE A 134 -0.18 5.29 23.66
C PHE A 134 -0.05 4.37 24.88
N LEU A 135 -0.17 4.93 26.09
CA LEU A 135 0.09 4.22 27.35
C LEU A 135 1.49 3.57 27.35
N LEU A 136 1.57 2.26 27.30
CA LEU A 136 2.80 1.48 27.25
C LEU A 136 3.17 1.02 25.85
N SER A 137 2.23 1.12 24.91
CA SER A 137 2.43 0.69 23.51
C SER A 137 3.23 1.73 22.74
N ARG A 138 4.13 1.24 21.89
CA ARG A 138 4.92 2.03 20.95
C ARG A 138 4.50 1.63 19.56
N MET A 139 4.12 2.60 18.71
CA MET A 139 3.57 2.37 17.41
C MET A 139 4.06 3.40 16.39
N LEU A 140 4.00 3.05 15.14
CA LEU A 140 4.03 4.00 14.03
C LEU A 140 2.60 4.31 13.63
N GLU A 141 2.28 5.58 13.54
CA GLU A 141 1.04 6.09 12.98
C GLU A 141 1.29 6.48 11.52
N PHE A 142 0.53 5.90 10.63
CA PHE A 142 0.49 6.22 9.21
C PHE A 142 -0.73 7.08 8.96
N SER A 143 -0.55 8.34 8.62
CA SER A 143 -1.66 9.27 8.46
C SER A 143 -1.63 9.97 7.11
N VAL A 144 -2.80 10.11 6.51
CA VAL A 144 -3.04 10.77 5.24
C VAL A 144 -4.24 11.71 5.39
N GLU A 145 -4.15 12.92 4.80
CA GLU A 145 -5.26 13.84 4.75
C GLU A 145 -5.92 13.76 3.37
N ARG A 146 -7.21 13.44 3.34
CA ARG A 146 -7.99 13.39 2.11
C ARG A 146 -9.37 14.00 2.33
N ASP A 147 -9.77 14.89 1.43
CA ASP A 147 -11.05 15.60 1.48
C ASP A 147 -11.29 16.38 2.79
N GLY A 148 -10.20 16.88 3.40
CA GLY A 148 -10.25 17.61 4.67
C GLY A 148 -10.37 16.72 5.91
N TYR A 149 -10.28 15.40 5.77
CA TYR A 149 -10.30 14.43 6.87
C TYR A 149 -8.95 13.74 7.01
N MET A 150 -8.46 13.67 8.24
CA MET A 150 -7.29 12.87 8.59
C MET A 150 -7.71 11.41 8.77
N ARG A 151 -7.04 10.51 8.07
CA ARG A 151 -7.18 9.07 8.23
C ARG A 151 -5.87 8.52 8.75
N ALA A 152 -5.93 7.63 9.72
CA ALA A 152 -4.75 7.06 10.32
C ALA A 152 -4.91 5.56 10.61
N ALA A 153 -3.82 4.84 10.49
CA ALA A 153 -3.67 3.47 10.95
C ALA A 153 -2.39 3.36 11.78
N HIS A 154 -2.29 2.34 12.60
CA HIS A 154 -1.19 2.16 13.52
C HIS A 154 -0.58 0.77 13.36
N ILE A 155 0.73 0.68 13.44
CA ILE A 155 1.42 -0.61 13.53
C ILE A 155 2.26 -0.61 14.78
N GLY A 156 2.03 -1.57 15.66
CA GLY A 156 2.78 -1.79 16.88
C GLY A 156 4.26 -2.06 16.60
N ARG A 157 5.14 -1.69 17.53
CA ARG A 157 6.58 -1.93 17.37
C ARG A 157 6.91 -3.42 17.21
N ALA A 158 6.21 -4.30 17.93
CA ALA A 158 6.43 -5.73 17.86
C ALA A 158 6.10 -6.25 16.46
N ASP A 159 4.96 -5.84 15.91
CA ASP A 159 4.45 -6.25 14.62
C ASP A 159 5.30 -5.71 13.49
N PHE A 160 5.70 -4.45 13.58
CA PHE A 160 6.62 -3.87 12.61
C PHE A 160 7.98 -4.59 12.58
N ASN A 161 8.50 -5.00 13.75
CA ASN A 161 9.72 -5.81 13.82
C ASN A 161 9.51 -7.21 13.23
N SER A 162 8.32 -7.78 13.40
CA SER A 162 7.94 -9.06 12.80
C SER A 162 7.92 -8.97 11.29
N LEU A 163 7.34 -7.89 10.71
CA LEU A 163 7.40 -7.61 9.26
C LEU A 163 8.84 -7.67 8.73
N ILE A 164 9.74 -6.91 9.36
CA ILE A 164 11.14 -6.86 8.92
C ILE A 164 11.84 -8.21 9.06
N THR A 165 11.55 -8.94 10.14
CA THR A 165 12.14 -10.26 10.36
C THR A 165 11.66 -11.26 9.32
N SER A 166 10.38 -11.25 9.01
CA SER A 166 9.78 -12.12 7.99
C SER A 166 10.26 -11.78 6.59
N LEU A 167 10.44 -10.49 6.27
CA LEU A 167 11.05 -10.09 4.99
C LEU A 167 12.47 -10.62 4.85
N LYS A 168 13.29 -10.53 5.89
CA LYS A 168 14.65 -11.09 5.90
C LYS A 168 14.64 -12.61 5.71
N LEU A 169 13.67 -13.31 6.30
CA LEU A 169 13.51 -14.73 6.14
C LEU A 169 13.07 -15.09 4.72
N TYR A 170 12.08 -14.35 4.18
CA TYR A 170 11.62 -14.51 2.81
C TYR A 170 12.77 -14.37 1.81
N ARG A 171 13.56 -13.31 1.93
CA ARG A 171 14.75 -13.07 1.10
C ARG A 171 15.78 -14.20 1.19
N LYS A 172 15.96 -14.79 2.37
CA LYS A 172 16.88 -15.93 2.57
C LYS A 172 16.42 -17.19 1.84
N ILE A 173 15.09 -17.37 1.76
CA ILE A 173 14.46 -18.53 1.08
C ILE A 173 14.43 -18.29 -0.43
N HIS A 174 14.32 -17.04 -0.88
CA HIS A 174 14.20 -16.61 -2.28
C HIS A 174 15.41 -15.76 -2.71
N PRO A 175 16.63 -16.31 -2.73
CA PRO A 175 17.87 -15.52 -2.96
C PRO A 175 18.00 -14.99 -4.40
N ASN A 176 17.18 -15.46 -5.33
CA ASN A 176 17.21 -15.06 -6.75
C ASN A 176 16.11 -14.01 -7.09
N GLU A 177 15.24 -13.69 -6.17
CA GLU A 177 14.32 -12.57 -6.34
C GLU A 177 15.07 -11.25 -6.10
N LYS A 178 14.95 -10.35 -7.06
CA LYS A 178 15.58 -9.03 -7.01
C LYS A 178 14.72 -8.06 -6.25
#